data_c96e897e265a083ce2d46d3c7779ef30
#
_entry.id   c96e897e265a083ce2d46d3c7779ef30
#
_cell.length_a   1.000
_cell.length_b   1.000
_cell.length_c   1.000
_cell.angle_alpha   90.00
_cell.angle_beta   90.00
_cell.angle_gamma   90.00
#
_symmetry.space_group_name_H-M   'P 1'
#
loop_
_entity.id
_entity.type
_entity.pdbx_description
1 polymer ?
#
loop_
_entity_poly.entity_id
_entity_poly.type
_entity_poly.pdbx_seq_one_letter_code
_entity_poly.pdbx_strand_id
1 'polypeptide(L)'
;MAMAYLRAGLSINPLNGKVPAVPDWTKFAHQLPTTDHVSVWWHEHPTANLGIVCGPASGVFVLDQDGEQGPQSLLLRELPPTVKTGSGRHYYFALPSDTQFKNAVGFLPGLDLRTTGGQVVVPPSRHASGAKYVWDILPEQLARALADIDIPYEGEIQPFAEAPDWLLEEIANLAK
;
A
#
# COMPACT_ATOMS: atom_id res chain seq x y z
N MET A 1 -7.89 2.16 -14.31
CA MET A 1 -6.89 2.24 -13.23
C MET A 1 -6.72 0.89 -12.49
N ALA A 2 -7.74 0.34 -11.83
CA ALA A 2 -7.64 -0.93 -11.08
C ALA A 2 -6.99 -2.08 -11.85
N MET A 3 -7.39 -2.29 -13.11
CA MET A 3 -6.78 -3.31 -13.99
C MET A 3 -5.28 -3.11 -14.22
N ALA A 4 -4.78 -1.86 -14.19
CA ALA A 4 -3.35 -1.62 -14.33
C ALA A 4 -2.58 -2.09 -13.09
N TYR A 5 -3.11 -1.84 -11.90
CA TYR A 5 -2.55 -2.38 -10.65
C TYR A 5 -2.52 -3.91 -10.65
N LEU A 6 -3.63 -4.54 -11.09
CA LEU A 6 -3.67 -6.01 -11.21
C LEU A 6 -2.62 -6.53 -12.21
N ARG A 7 -2.49 -5.90 -13.39
CA ARG A 7 -1.45 -6.27 -14.37
C ARG A 7 -0.03 -6.06 -13.86
N ALA A 8 0.16 -5.10 -12.94
CA ALA A 8 1.43 -4.89 -12.24
C ALA A 8 1.73 -5.96 -11.18
N GLY A 9 0.85 -6.94 -10.99
CA GLY A 9 1.02 -7.98 -9.97
C GLY A 9 0.64 -7.53 -8.56
N LEU A 10 -0.14 -6.45 -8.43
CA LEU A 10 -0.58 -5.94 -7.15
C LEU A 10 -2.00 -6.42 -6.84
N SER A 11 -2.18 -7.01 -5.69
CA SER A 11 -3.49 -7.42 -5.19
C SER A 11 -4.27 -6.21 -4.71
N ILE A 12 -5.47 -6.04 -5.26
CA ILE A 12 -6.28 -4.84 -5.05
C ILE A 12 -7.67 -5.17 -4.53
N ASN A 13 -8.30 -4.19 -3.88
CA ASN A 13 -9.70 -4.23 -3.51
C ASN A 13 -10.35 -2.83 -3.60
N PRO A 14 -11.67 -2.75 -3.84
CA PRO A 14 -12.40 -1.49 -3.79
C PRO A 14 -12.64 -1.06 -2.34
N LEU A 15 -12.57 0.25 -2.09
CA LEU A 15 -12.76 0.81 -0.77
C LEU A 15 -13.87 1.88 -0.77
N ASN A 16 -14.70 1.86 0.25
CA ASN A 16 -15.55 3.00 0.61
C ASN A 16 -14.76 3.87 1.62
N GLY A 17 -14.21 4.97 1.14
CA GLY A 17 -13.22 5.73 1.91
C GLY A 17 -11.95 4.89 2.13
N LYS A 18 -11.75 4.42 3.36
CA LYS A 18 -10.65 3.51 3.76
C LYS A 18 -11.13 2.08 4.08
N VAL A 19 -12.44 1.84 4.05
CA VAL A 19 -13.06 0.56 4.44
C VAL A 19 -13.26 -0.32 3.22
N PRO A 20 -12.89 -1.62 3.26
CA PRO A 20 -13.15 -2.54 2.18
C PRO A 20 -14.63 -2.58 1.81
N ALA A 21 -14.95 -2.45 0.52
CA ALA A 21 -16.32 -2.48 0.01
C ALA A 21 -16.81 -3.90 -0.33
N VAL A 22 -15.91 -4.88 -0.29
CA VAL A 22 -16.24 -6.28 -0.61
C VAL A 22 -15.90 -7.21 0.57
N PRO A 23 -16.69 -8.26 0.81
CA PRO A 23 -16.39 -9.25 1.85
C PRO A 23 -15.17 -10.10 1.45
N ASP A 24 -14.62 -10.82 2.44
CA ASP A 24 -13.56 -11.82 2.27
C ASP A 24 -12.32 -11.32 1.49
N TRP A 25 -12.10 -10.00 1.48
CA TRP A 25 -10.99 -9.39 0.77
C TRP A 25 -9.61 -9.83 1.28
N THR A 26 -9.51 -10.26 2.53
CA THR A 26 -8.24 -10.69 3.17
C THR A 26 -7.60 -11.90 2.49
N LYS A 27 -8.39 -12.75 1.83
CA LYS A 27 -7.86 -13.89 1.04
C LYS A 27 -6.92 -13.42 -0.08
N PHE A 28 -7.13 -12.21 -0.57
CA PHE A 28 -6.29 -11.62 -1.61
C PHE A 28 -4.91 -11.16 -1.12
N ALA A 29 -4.59 -11.33 0.16
CA ALA A 29 -3.22 -11.25 0.64
C ALA A 29 -2.34 -12.39 0.11
N HIS A 30 -2.93 -13.54 -0.22
CA HIS A 30 -2.24 -14.75 -0.65
C HIS A 30 -2.45 -15.09 -2.13
N GLN A 31 -3.43 -14.50 -2.78
CA GLN A 31 -3.74 -14.71 -4.20
C GLN A 31 -4.23 -13.43 -4.84
N LEU A 32 -3.85 -13.17 -6.07
CA LEU A 32 -4.38 -12.02 -6.81
C LEU A 32 -5.88 -12.20 -7.09
N PRO A 33 -6.68 -11.12 -7.07
CA PRO A 33 -8.02 -11.17 -7.63
C PRO A 33 -7.94 -11.47 -9.13
N THR A 34 -8.97 -12.06 -9.69
CA THR A 34 -9.09 -12.25 -11.15
C THR A 34 -9.55 -10.96 -11.82
N THR A 35 -9.39 -10.87 -13.14
CA THR A 35 -9.94 -9.76 -13.93
C THR A 35 -11.46 -9.66 -13.78
N ASP A 36 -12.15 -10.79 -13.63
CA ASP A 36 -13.61 -10.82 -13.43
C ASP A 36 -13.98 -10.22 -12.06
N HIS A 37 -13.26 -10.56 -10.99
CA HIS A 37 -13.44 -9.92 -9.69
C HIS A 37 -13.33 -8.40 -9.81
N VAL A 38 -12.27 -7.90 -10.43
CA VAL A 38 -12.02 -6.47 -10.57
C VAL A 38 -13.10 -5.79 -11.42
N SER A 39 -13.54 -6.43 -12.52
CA SER A 39 -14.58 -5.90 -13.38
C SER A 39 -15.90 -5.77 -12.63
N VAL A 40 -16.32 -6.80 -11.90
CA VAL A 40 -17.56 -6.81 -11.11
C VAL A 40 -17.48 -5.74 -10.01
N TRP A 41 -16.39 -5.69 -9.25
CA TRP A 41 -16.25 -4.73 -8.15
C TRP A 41 -16.37 -3.28 -8.61
N TRP A 42 -15.72 -2.88 -9.70
CA TRP A 42 -15.81 -1.51 -10.18
C TRP A 42 -17.08 -1.23 -11.00
N HIS A 43 -17.79 -2.27 -11.42
CA HIS A 43 -19.16 -2.10 -11.93
C HIS A 43 -20.13 -1.80 -10.76
N GLU A 44 -20.02 -2.51 -9.63
CA GLU A 44 -20.88 -2.33 -8.46
C GLU A 44 -20.48 -1.09 -7.61
N HIS A 45 -19.20 -0.74 -7.60
CA HIS A 45 -18.65 0.38 -6.84
C HIS A 45 -17.84 1.34 -7.73
N PRO A 46 -18.48 2.04 -8.70
CA PRO A 46 -17.77 2.82 -9.73
C PRO A 46 -16.96 4.00 -9.16
N THR A 47 -17.30 4.48 -7.98
CA THR A 47 -16.63 5.60 -7.30
C THR A 47 -15.72 5.16 -6.15
N ALA A 48 -15.51 3.84 -5.99
CA ALA A 48 -14.66 3.33 -4.93
C ALA A 48 -13.23 3.83 -5.04
N ASN A 49 -12.65 4.10 -3.89
CA ASN A 49 -11.21 4.21 -3.76
C ASN A 49 -10.54 2.87 -4.04
N LEU A 50 -9.26 2.92 -4.37
CA LEU A 50 -8.44 1.75 -4.66
C LEU A 50 -7.55 1.44 -3.47
N GLY A 51 -7.55 0.20 -3.01
CA GLY A 51 -6.64 -0.32 -2.00
C GLY A 51 -5.67 -1.34 -2.57
N ILE A 52 -4.44 -1.40 -2.05
CA ILE A 52 -3.55 -2.55 -2.19
C ILE A 52 -3.71 -3.43 -0.95
N VAL A 53 -3.92 -4.72 -1.17
CA VAL A 53 -3.88 -5.73 -0.12
C VAL A 53 -2.43 -6.18 0.07
N CYS A 54 -1.88 -5.91 1.26
CA CYS A 54 -0.51 -6.27 1.60
C CYS A 54 -0.37 -7.78 1.82
N GLY A 55 0.78 -8.31 1.52
CA GLY A 55 1.10 -9.73 1.72
C GLY A 55 1.77 -10.37 0.51
N PRO A 56 1.93 -11.71 0.52
CA PRO A 56 2.66 -12.45 -0.51
C PRO A 56 2.16 -12.23 -1.93
N ALA A 57 0.85 -12.05 -2.14
CA ALA A 57 0.29 -11.85 -3.47
C ALA A 57 0.75 -10.53 -4.12
N SER A 58 0.85 -9.44 -3.35
CA SER A 58 1.38 -8.15 -3.80
C SER A 58 2.90 -8.06 -3.66
N GLY A 59 3.51 -8.92 -2.84
CA GLY A 59 4.93 -8.87 -2.50
C GLY A 59 5.34 -7.63 -1.71
N VAL A 60 4.42 -6.98 -0.97
CA VAL A 60 4.69 -5.74 -0.25
C VAL A 60 4.15 -5.74 1.18
N PHE A 61 4.82 -4.96 2.02
CA PHE A 61 4.29 -4.46 3.28
C PHE A 61 4.52 -2.95 3.38
N VAL A 62 3.81 -2.28 4.27
CA VAL A 62 3.78 -0.82 4.33
C VAL A 62 3.87 -0.34 5.76
N LEU A 63 4.69 0.70 6.00
CA LEU A 63 4.55 1.56 7.16
C LEU A 63 3.60 2.70 6.80
N ASP A 64 2.52 2.83 7.54
CA ASP A 64 1.50 3.86 7.40
C ASP A 64 1.70 4.90 8.50
N GLN A 65 2.16 6.07 8.10
CA GLN A 65 2.38 7.21 8.98
C GLN A 65 1.13 8.08 9.01
N ASP A 66 0.50 8.19 10.18
CA ASP A 66 -0.60 9.11 10.43
C ASP A 66 -0.09 10.45 10.96
N GLY A 67 -0.47 11.54 10.26
CA GLY A 67 -0.13 12.90 10.62
C GLY A 67 1.33 13.30 10.32
N GLU A 68 1.65 14.56 10.61
CA GLU A 68 3.01 15.10 10.43
C GLU A 68 3.97 14.72 11.56
N GLN A 69 3.42 14.26 12.69
CA GLN A 69 4.18 13.81 13.86
C GLN A 69 4.53 12.32 13.76
N GLY A 70 4.96 11.88 12.59
CA GLY A 70 5.58 10.56 12.49
C GLY A 70 6.74 10.44 13.47
N PRO A 71 7.20 9.24 13.76
CA PRO A 71 8.22 9.05 14.78
C PRO A 71 9.39 9.98 14.45
N GLN A 72 9.82 10.69 15.46
CA GLN A 72 11.04 11.50 15.41
C GLN A 72 12.29 10.61 15.32
N SER A 73 12.13 9.35 14.96
CA SER A 73 13.24 8.46 14.70
C SER A 73 14.00 9.02 13.49
N LEU A 74 15.22 9.44 13.74
CA LEU A 74 16.15 9.90 12.71
C LEU A 74 16.23 8.92 11.53
N LEU A 75 16.01 7.64 11.78
CA LEU A 75 16.07 6.54 10.81
C LEU A 75 14.95 6.63 9.74
N LEU A 76 13.74 7.07 10.10
CA LEU A 76 12.65 7.27 9.11
C LEU A 76 12.81 8.53 8.28
N ARG A 77 13.55 9.52 8.79
CA ARG A 77 13.84 10.72 8.01
C ARG A 77 14.77 10.47 6.83
N GLU A 78 15.49 9.36 6.86
CA GLU A 78 16.39 8.93 5.78
C GLU A 78 15.67 8.08 4.72
N LEU A 79 14.44 7.61 5.00
CA LEU A 79 13.66 6.84 4.04
C LEU A 79 12.77 7.78 3.21
N PRO A 80 12.86 7.74 1.89
CA PRO A 80 11.95 8.50 1.05
C PRO A 80 10.53 7.92 1.19
N PRO A 81 9.49 8.75 1.42
CA PRO A 81 8.12 8.30 1.41
C PRO A 81 7.76 7.81 0.01
N THR A 82 6.95 6.76 -0.07
CA THR A 82 6.51 6.19 -1.36
C THR A 82 5.22 6.83 -1.84
N VAL A 83 4.30 7.14 -0.91
CA VAL A 83 3.01 7.77 -1.21
C VAL A 83 2.74 8.90 -0.23
N LYS A 84 2.32 10.05 -0.75
CA LYS A 84 1.66 11.10 0.04
C LYS A 84 0.19 10.76 0.21
N THR A 85 -0.29 10.84 1.44
CA THR A 85 -1.71 10.65 1.77
C THR A 85 -2.36 12.00 2.09
N GLY A 86 -3.66 11.98 2.44
CA GLY A 86 -4.34 13.21 2.86
C GLY A 86 -3.90 13.77 4.21
N SER A 87 -3.23 12.98 5.05
CA SER A 87 -2.84 13.35 6.41
C SER A 87 -1.48 12.81 6.85
N GLY A 88 -0.78 12.10 5.99
CA GLY A 88 0.48 11.45 6.34
C GLY A 88 1.19 10.88 5.13
N ARG A 89 1.89 9.77 5.31
CA ARG A 89 2.72 9.14 4.28
C ARG A 89 2.71 7.62 4.41
N HIS A 90 2.86 6.93 3.29
CA HIS A 90 3.15 5.49 3.26
C HIS A 90 4.58 5.25 2.81
N TYR A 91 5.22 4.27 3.43
CA TYR A 91 6.54 3.75 3.04
C TYR A 91 6.36 2.29 2.65
N TYR A 92 6.54 1.99 1.36
CA TYR A 92 6.37 0.64 0.81
C TYR A 92 7.69 -0.09 0.74
N PHE A 93 7.68 -1.33 1.16
CA PHE A 93 8.82 -2.22 1.08
C PHE A 93 8.44 -3.54 0.43
N ALA A 94 9.40 -4.14 -0.28
CA ALA A 94 9.28 -5.51 -0.71
C ALA A 94 9.12 -6.44 0.50
N LEU A 95 8.13 -7.33 0.45
CA LEU A 95 7.94 -8.32 1.51
C LEU A 95 9.01 -9.41 1.35
N PRO A 96 9.89 -9.61 2.35
CA PRO A 96 10.88 -10.69 2.28
C PRO A 96 10.19 -12.05 2.17
N SER A 97 10.80 -12.95 1.39
CA SER A 97 10.32 -14.34 1.30
C SER A 97 10.34 -15.00 2.68
N ASP A 98 9.38 -15.91 2.90
CA ASP A 98 9.27 -16.72 4.13
C ASP A 98 9.04 -15.95 5.44
N THR A 99 8.63 -14.68 5.36
CA THR A 99 8.29 -13.88 6.53
C THR A 99 6.80 -13.96 6.85
N GLN A 100 6.48 -14.05 8.15
CA GLN A 100 5.12 -14.00 8.68
C GLN A 100 4.95 -12.77 9.58
N PHE A 101 5.02 -11.59 8.97
CA PHE A 101 4.76 -10.36 9.69
C PHE A 101 3.28 -10.23 10.03
N LYS A 102 2.97 -9.67 11.19
CA LYS A 102 1.60 -9.37 11.64
C LYS A 102 1.33 -7.88 11.55
N ASN A 103 0.11 -7.52 11.18
CA ASN A 103 -0.33 -6.12 11.25
C ASN A 103 -0.23 -5.62 12.70
N ALA A 104 0.23 -4.39 12.87
CA ALA A 104 0.31 -3.76 14.18
C ALA A 104 -0.06 -2.28 14.09
N VAL A 105 -1.10 -1.89 14.82
CA VAL A 105 -1.46 -0.49 15.03
C VAL A 105 -0.55 0.07 16.12
N GLY A 106 0.01 1.27 15.90
CA GLY A 106 0.97 1.86 16.82
C GLY A 106 2.25 1.03 16.96
N PHE A 107 2.69 0.43 15.85
CA PHE A 107 3.95 -0.33 15.78
C PHE A 107 5.14 0.46 16.35
N LEU A 108 5.24 1.69 15.93
CA LEU A 108 6.07 2.73 16.53
C LEU A 108 5.20 3.98 16.72
N PRO A 109 5.59 4.95 17.54
CA PRO A 109 4.80 6.17 17.73
C PRO A 109 4.46 6.83 16.40
N GLY A 110 3.15 6.94 16.07
CA GLY A 110 2.64 7.53 14.84
C GLY A 110 2.81 6.66 13.59
N LEU A 111 3.15 5.37 13.73
CA LEU A 111 3.29 4.42 12.63
C LEU A 111 2.48 3.16 12.87
N ASP A 112 1.73 2.76 11.86
CA ASP A 112 1.10 1.45 11.76
C ASP A 112 1.91 0.55 10.81
N LEU A 113 2.00 -0.73 11.12
CA LEU A 113 2.54 -1.74 10.24
C LEU A 113 1.39 -2.46 9.52
N ARG A 114 1.35 -2.33 8.21
CA ARG A 114 0.40 -3.02 7.32
C ARG A 114 1.14 -4.10 6.53
N THR A 115 0.83 -5.34 6.82
CA THR A 115 1.47 -6.52 6.24
C THR A 115 0.42 -7.53 5.80
N THR A 116 0.71 -8.81 5.77
CA THR A 116 -0.21 -9.86 5.30
C THR A 116 -1.61 -9.75 5.90
N GLY A 117 -2.61 -9.57 5.04
CA GLY A 117 -4.00 -9.33 5.44
C GLY A 117 -4.32 -7.90 5.88
N GLY A 118 -3.34 -6.98 5.80
CA GLY A 118 -3.57 -5.55 5.87
C GLY A 118 -3.83 -4.94 4.50
N GLN A 119 -4.24 -3.67 4.48
CA GLN A 119 -4.42 -2.92 3.25
C GLN A 119 -4.09 -1.45 3.45
N VAL A 120 -3.79 -0.77 2.36
CA VAL A 120 -3.57 0.68 2.30
C VAL A 120 -4.27 1.27 1.09
N VAL A 121 -4.74 2.52 1.24
CA VAL A 121 -5.32 3.29 0.12
C VAL A 121 -4.20 3.77 -0.80
N VAL A 122 -4.41 3.70 -2.11
CA VAL A 122 -3.40 4.08 -3.11
C VAL A 122 -3.91 5.10 -4.12
N PRO A 123 -3.01 5.84 -4.81
CA PRO A 123 -3.40 6.71 -5.92
C PRO A 123 -4.18 5.95 -7.00
N PRO A 124 -5.14 6.59 -7.66
CA PRO A 124 -5.52 8.00 -7.59
C PRO A 124 -6.64 8.30 -6.58
N SER A 125 -6.77 7.50 -5.54
CA SER A 125 -7.83 7.63 -4.52
C SER A 125 -7.87 9.00 -3.87
N ARG A 126 -8.99 9.31 -3.23
CA ARG A 126 -9.19 10.55 -2.48
C ARG A 126 -9.34 10.28 -1.00
N HIS A 127 -8.66 11.06 -0.21
CA HIS A 127 -8.85 11.11 1.24
C HIS A 127 -10.16 11.83 1.60
N ALA A 128 -10.70 11.59 2.79
CA ALA A 128 -11.92 12.26 3.29
C ALA A 128 -11.80 13.80 3.34
N SER A 129 -10.58 14.32 3.49
CA SER A 129 -10.31 15.77 3.40
C SER A 129 -10.42 16.35 1.99
N GLY A 130 -10.61 15.51 0.97
CA GLY A 130 -10.58 15.89 -0.44
C GLY A 130 -9.20 15.83 -1.10
N ALA A 131 -8.12 15.69 -0.32
CA ALA A 131 -6.77 15.53 -0.84
C ALA A 131 -6.65 14.23 -1.64
N LYS A 132 -5.81 14.24 -2.67
CA LYS A 132 -5.49 13.04 -3.46
C LYS A 132 -4.33 12.29 -2.83
N TYR A 133 -4.36 10.97 -2.94
CA TYR A 133 -3.16 10.15 -2.78
C TYR A 133 -2.28 10.30 -4.01
N VAL A 134 -0.98 10.50 -3.81
CA VAL A 134 0.00 10.74 -4.89
C VAL A 134 1.23 9.87 -4.65
N TRP A 135 1.74 9.22 -5.71
CA TRP A 135 3.01 8.53 -5.65
C TRP A 135 4.17 9.53 -5.62
N ASP A 136 5.00 9.49 -4.58
CA ASP A 136 6.31 10.15 -4.57
C ASP A 136 7.34 9.27 -5.30
N ILE A 137 7.23 7.95 -5.14
CA ILE A 137 8.01 6.97 -5.88
C ILE A 137 7.03 6.01 -6.55
N LEU A 138 6.93 6.08 -7.87
CA LEU A 138 6.06 5.20 -8.64
C LEU A 138 6.73 3.82 -8.81
N PRO A 139 6.10 2.72 -8.36
CA PRO A 139 6.67 1.39 -8.54
C PRO A 139 6.89 1.05 -10.01
N GLU A 140 8.06 0.54 -10.33
CA GLU A 140 8.47 0.25 -11.72
C GLU A 140 7.49 -0.69 -12.44
N GLN A 141 7.01 -1.74 -11.77
CA GLN A 141 6.02 -2.66 -12.34
C GLN A 141 4.69 -1.96 -12.64
N LEU A 142 4.30 -0.99 -11.80
CA LEU A 142 3.10 -0.20 -12.02
C LEU A 142 3.29 0.79 -13.16
N ALA A 143 4.44 1.45 -13.22
CA ALA A 143 4.77 2.35 -14.33
C ALA A 143 4.70 1.64 -15.69
N ARG A 144 5.20 0.42 -15.79
CA ARG A 144 5.10 -0.40 -17.01
C ARG A 144 3.65 -0.75 -17.36
N ALA A 145 2.82 -1.03 -16.35
CA ALA A 145 1.40 -1.39 -16.55
C ALA A 145 0.51 -0.18 -16.89
N LEU A 146 1.01 1.02 -16.65
CA LEU A 146 0.31 2.30 -16.83
C LEU A 146 0.68 3.02 -18.13
N ALA A 147 1.43 2.42 -19.05
CA ALA A 147 2.06 3.07 -20.21
C ALA A 147 1.15 4.09 -20.96
N ASP A 148 -0.19 3.92 -20.89
CA ASP A 148 -1.18 4.79 -21.54
C ASP A 148 -2.19 5.39 -20.53
N ILE A 149 -1.91 5.30 -19.23
CA ILE A 149 -2.86 5.74 -18.18
C ILE A 149 -2.16 6.76 -17.28
N ASP A 150 -2.70 7.96 -17.22
CA ASP A 150 -2.22 9.01 -16.33
C ASP A 150 -2.52 8.68 -14.87
N ILE A 151 -1.47 8.65 -14.04
CA ILE A 151 -1.56 8.49 -12.59
C ILE A 151 -0.75 9.60 -11.92
N PRO A 152 -1.26 10.22 -10.86
CA PRO A 152 -0.51 11.27 -10.17
C PRO A 152 0.73 10.69 -9.48
N TYR A 153 1.92 11.11 -9.95
CA TYR A 153 3.19 10.91 -9.26
C TYR A 153 4.08 12.13 -9.43
N GLU A 154 4.94 12.40 -8.46
CA GLU A 154 5.75 13.62 -8.40
C GLU A 154 7.26 13.35 -8.39
N GLY A 155 7.67 12.13 -8.11
CA GLY A 155 9.06 11.76 -7.93
C GLY A 155 9.61 10.82 -9.01
N GLU A 156 10.29 9.78 -8.59
CA GLU A 156 11.05 8.87 -9.45
C GLU A 156 10.28 7.55 -9.67
N ILE A 157 10.71 6.80 -10.69
CA ILE A 157 10.24 5.42 -10.92
C ILE A 157 11.33 4.48 -10.39
N GLN A 158 10.97 3.65 -9.42
CA GLN A 158 11.88 2.70 -8.77
C GLN A 158 11.16 1.39 -8.42
N PRO A 159 11.87 0.25 -8.25
CA PRO A 159 11.28 -0.93 -7.63
C PRO A 159 10.89 -0.64 -6.18
N PHE A 160 10.05 -1.47 -5.59
CA PHE A 160 9.84 -1.40 -4.14
C PHE A 160 11.17 -1.61 -3.41
N ALA A 161 11.47 -0.72 -2.47
CA ALA A 161 12.71 -0.79 -1.69
C ALA A 161 12.72 -2.05 -0.82
N GLU A 162 13.91 -2.58 -0.56
CA GLU A 162 14.09 -3.54 0.53
C GLU A 162 14.01 -2.81 1.87
N ALA A 163 13.44 -3.48 2.86
CA ALA A 163 13.38 -2.91 4.20
C ALA A 163 14.77 -2.90 4.83
N PRO A 164 15.16 -1.80 5.49
CA PRO A 164 16.45 -1.76 6.19
C PRO A 164 16.47 -2.72 7.38
N ASP A 165 17.64 -3.20 7.74
CA ASP A 165 17.84 -4.21 8.79
C ASP A 165 17.19 -3.80 10.13
N TRP A 166 17.35 -2.53 10.53
CA TRP A 166 16.75 -2.03 11.76
C TRP A 166 15.23 -2.20 11.80
N LEU A 167 14.55 -2.02 10.65
CA LEU A 167 13.10 -2.18 10.56
C LEU A 167 12.70 -3.64 10.67
N LEU A 168 13.44 -4.53 10.03
CA LEU A 168 13.21 -5.98 10.12
C LEU A 168 13.42 -6.48 11.56
N GLU A 169 14.43 -5.96 12.27
CA GLU A 169 14.67 -6.27 13.69
C GLU A 169 13.53 -5.79 14.59
N GLU A 170 13.03 -4.57 14.39
CA GLU A 170 11.87 -4.05 15.15
C GLU A 170 10.61 -4.87 14.89
N ILE A 171 10.34 -5.27 13.64
CA ILE A 171 9.21 -6.14 13.32
C ILE A 171 9.35 -7.52 13.95
N ALA A 172 10.56 -8.08 13.96
CA ALA A 172 10.82 -9.36 14.60
C ALA A 172 10.61 -9.32 16.12
N ASN A 173 10.82 -8.18 16.76
CA ASN A 173 10.59 -7.99 18.20
C ASN A 173 9.10 -7.95 18.57
N LEU A 174 8.19 -7.61 17.65
CA LEU A 174 6.73 -7.71 17.86
C LEU A 174 6.25 -9.16 18.08
N ALA A 175 6.99 -10.13 17.58
CA ALA A 175 6.61 -11.54 17.61
C ALA A 175 7.00 -12.24 18.92
N LYS A 176 7.72 -11.57 19.79
CA LYS A 176 8.20 -12.09 21.10
C LYS A 176 7.26 -11.67 22.23
#